data_8b7c532cf7f5dce33f02849bbde745e4
#
_entry.id   8b7c532cf7f5dce33f02849bbde745e4
#
_cell.length_a   1.000
_cell.length_b   1.000
_cell.length_c   1.000
_cell.angle_alpha   90.00
_cell.angle_beta   90.00
_cell.angle_gamma   90.00
#
_symmetry.space_group_name_H-M   'P 1'
#
loop_
_entity.id
_entity.type
_entity.pdbx_description
1 polymer ?
#
loop_
_entity_poly.entity_id
_entity_poly.type
_entity_poly.pdbx_seq_one_letter_code
_entity_poly.pdbx_strand_id
1 'polypeptide(L)'
;MVVFLWFRVIMNRRYLYKKFCMANSVRVRFAPSPTGPLHIGGVRTALYNFLYARKHNGKFVLRIEDTDQKRSVDRAEEYIQSCLAWLGIEPDESPTHPGNFGPYLSLIHI
;
A
#
# COMPACT_ATOMS: atom_id res chain seq x y z
N MET A 1 28.34 20.97 33.98
CA MET A 1 26.87 20.90 34.08
C MET A 1 26.14 21.33 32.82
N VAL A 2 26.68 22.22 32.00
CA VAL A 2 26.04 22.69 30.75
C VAL A 2 26.10 21.67 29.61
N VAL A 3 27.11 20.83 29.52
CA VAL A 3 27.32 19.84 28.45
C VAL A 3 26.30 18.67 28.55
N PHE A 4 25.91 18.29 29.77
CA PHE A 4 24.92 17.23 29.98
C PHE A 4 23.51 17.67 29.60
N LEU A 5 23.19 18.95 29.74
CA LEU A 5 21.87 19.49 29.35
C LEU A 5 21.70 19.52 27.82
N TRP A 6 22.77 19.84 27.10
CA TRP A 6 22.79 19.86 25.63
C TRP A 6 22.63 18.48 25.03
N PHE A 7 23.28 17.47 25.61
CA PHE A 7 23.16 16.09 25.14
C PHE A 7 21.74 15.52 25.33
N ARG A 8 21.08 15.93 26.42
CA ARG A 8 19.69 15.53 26.72
C ARG A 8 18.69 16.18 25.74
N VAL A 9 18.92 17.42 25.33
CA VAL A 9 18.08 18.14 24.37
C VAL A 9 18.23 17.56 22.96
N ILE A 10 19.45 17.20 22.55
CA ILE A 10 19.71 16.59 21.23
C ILE A 10 19.14 15.17 21.14
N MET A 11 19.27 14.37 22.20
CA MET A 11 18.71 13.02 22.29
C MET A 11 17.17 13.06 22.28
N ASN A 12 16.59 14.05 22.97
CA ASN A 12 15.13 14.21 23.03
C ASN A 12 14.55 14.66 21.67
N ARG A 13 15.27 15.52 20.91
CA ARG A 13 14.88 15.91 19.56
C ARG A 13 14.94 14.73 18.57
N ARG A 14 15.97 13.89 18.62
CA ARG A 14 16.05 12.66 17.80
C ARG A 14 14.98 11.66 18.17
N TYR A 15 14.66 11.53 19.45
CA TYR A 15 13.61 10.64 19.93
C TYR A 15 12.22 11.15 19.53
N LEU A 16 11.96 12.44 19.65
CA LEU A 16 10.72 13.08 19.22
C LEU A 16 10.55 13.02 17.69
N TYR A 17 11.62 13.24 16.92
CA TYR A 17 11.60 13.12 15.47
C TYR A 17 11.33 11.69 15.03
N LYS A 18 11.95 10.70 15.68
CA LYS A 18 11.71 9.29 15.44
C LYS A 18 10.28 8.87 15.82
N LYS A 19 9.75 9.39 16.92
CA LYS A 19 8.38 9.15 17.37
C LYS A 19 7.35 9.83 16.46
N PHE A 20 7.65 11.02 15.95
CA PHE A 20 6.81 11.73 14.99
C PHE A 20 6.83 11.08 13.60
N CYS A 21 7.96 10.58 13.14
CA CYS A 21 8.06 9.80 11.90
C CYS A 21 7.42 8.40 12.03
N MET A 22 7.33 7.84 13.22
CA MET A 22 6.64 6.56 13.45
C MET A 22 5.11 6.71 13.60
N ALA A 23 4.60 7.93 13.85
CA ALA A 23 3.17 8.19 13.99
C ALA A 23 2.42 8.24 12.66
N ASN A 24 3.13 8.44 11.54
CA ASN A 24 2.56 8.39 10.18
C ASN A 24 3.22 7.24 9.41
N SER A 25 2.76 6.01 9.64
CA SER A 25 3.14 4.89 8.78
C SER A 25 2.61 5.17 7.37
N VAL A 26 3.51 5.25 6.39
CA VAL A 26 3.15 5.41 4.99
C VAL A 26 2.28 4.23 4.57
N ARG A 27 1.10 4.52 4.05
CA ARG A 27 0.21 3.54 3.42
C ARG A 27 -0.12 4.05 2.02
N VAL A 28 0.19 3.26 1.04
CA VAL A 28 -0.11 3.56 -0.36
C VAL A 28 -1.03 2.50 -0.94
N ARG A 29 -1.78 2.86 -1.95
CA ARG A 29 -2.81 2.00 -2.52
C ARG A 29 -2.67 1.92 -4.04
N PHE A 30 -2.76 0.71 -4.55
CA PHE A 30 -3.06 0.44 -5.95
C PHE A 30 -4.50 -0.05 -6.05
N ALA A 31 -5.29 0.59 -6.90
CA ALA A 31 -6.74 0.38 -6.99
C ALA A 31 -7.18 0.08 -8.44
N PRO A 32 -6.83 -1.10 -8.98
CA PRO A 32 -7.24 -1.49 -10.31
C PRO A 32 -8.72 -1.85 -10.37
N SER A 33 -9.35 -1.62 -11.51
CA SER A 33 -10.67 -2.16 -11.82
C SER A 33 -10.53 -3.54 -12.47
N PRO A 34 -11.38 -4.53 -12.13
CA PRO A 34 -11.31 -5.90 -12.66
C PRO A 34 -11.97 -5.98 -14.06
N THR A 35 -11.60 -5.09 -14.98
CA THR A 35 -12.20 -4.98 -16.31
C THR A 35 -11.39 -5.69 -17.40
N GLY A 36 -10.38 -6.45 -17.04
CA GLY A 36 -9.54 -7.19 -17.95
C GLY A 36 -8.12 -7.39 -17.43
N PRO A 37 -7.20 -7.79 -18.30
CA PRO A 37 -5.81 -8.04 -17.93
C PRO A 37 -5.11 -6.76 -17.48
N LEU A 38 -4.22 -6.92 -16.51
CA LEU A 38 -3.38 -5.85 -16.02
C LEU A 38 -2.36 -5.48 -17.12
N HIS A 39 -2.47 -4.25 -17.67
CA HIS A 39 -1.53 -3.76 -18.68
C HIS A 39 -0.35 -3.01 -18.05
N ILE A 40 0.66 -2.72 -18.85
CA ILE A 40 1.92 -2.12 -18.40
C ILE A 40 1.73 -0.77 -17.66
N GLY A 41 0.73 0.00 -18.01
CA GLY A 41 0.38 1.25 -17.30
C GLY A 41 -0.05 1.00 -15.86
N GLY A 42 -0.88 -0.03 -15.63
CA GLY A 42 -1.28 -0.47 -14.29
C GLY A 42 -0.09 -1.01 -13.50
N VAL A 43 0.74 -1.83 -14.13
CA VAL A 43 1.98 -2.36 -13.52
C VAL A 43 2.91 -1.22 -13.09
N ARG A 44 3.11 -0.23 -13.93
CA ARG A 44 3.90 0.96 -13.60
C ARG A 44 3.40 1.66 -12.34
N THR A 45 2.09 1.87 -12.25
CA THR A 45 1.46 2.52 -11.09
C THR A 45 1.65 1.67 -9.82
N ALA A 46 1.43 0.36 -9.91
CA ALA A 46 1.67 -0.56 -8.81
C ALA A 46 3.14 -0.54 -8.35
N LEU A 47 4.08 -0.58 -9.28
CA LEU A 47 5.51 -0.56 -9.00
C LEU A 47 5.94 0.72 -8.26
N TYR A 48 5.50 1.91 -8.69
CA TYR A 48 5.84 3.15 -8.00
C TYR A 48 5.30 3.17 -6.57
N ASN A 49 4.07 2.75 -6.37
CA ASN A 49 3.48 2.65 -5.04
C ASN A 49 4.26 1.66 -4.16
N PHE A 50 4.58 0.50 -4.69
CA PHE A 50 5.34 -0.54 -4.00
C PHE A 50 6.73 -0.04 -3.57
N LEU A 51 7.49 0.55 -4.49
CA LEU A 51 8.82 1.08 -4.20
C LEU A 51 8.78 2.21 -3.17
N TYR A 52 7.79 3.09 -3.27
CA TYR A 52 7.60 4.16 -2.28
C TYR A 52 7.30 3.59 -0.89
N ALA A 53 6.40 2.62 -0.80
CA ALA A 53 6.11 1.94 0.47
C ALA A 53 7.38 1.31 1.06
N ARG A 54 8.13 0.55 0.26
CA ARG A 54 9.38 -0.10 0.71
C ARG A 54 10.44 0.89 1.16
N LYS A 55 10.64 1.98 0.43
CA LYS A 55 11.57 3.05 0.79
C LYS A 55 11.26 3.68 2.16
N HIS A 56 10.00 3.78 2.52
CA HIS A 56 9.54 4.42 3.75
C HIS A 56 9.13 3.43 4.86
N ASN A 57 9.44 2.14 4.69
CA ASN A 57 8.99 1.07 5.60
C ASN A 57 7.47 1.10 5.84
N GLY A 58 6.74 1.47 4.80
CA GLY A 58 5.28 1.60 4.79
C GLY A 58 4.58 0.34 4.30
N LYS A 59 3.27 0.46 4.10
CA LYS A 59 2.40 -0.60 3.61
C LYS A 59 1.93 -0.33 2.19
N PHE A 60 2.00 -1.35 1.35
CA PHE A 60 1.43 -1.35 0.01
C PHE A 60 0.12 -2.15 0.03
N VAL A 61 -0.97 -1.51 -0.34
CA VAL A 61 -2.34 -2.05 -0.27
C VAL A 61 -2.89 -2.24 -1.68
N LEU A 62 -3.37 -3.43 -1.97
CA LEU A 62 -4.16 -3.71 -3.16
C LEU A 62 -5.64 -3.66 -2.78
N ARG A 63 -6.38 -2.73 -3.38
CA ARG A 63 -7.83 -2.67 -3.26
C ARG A 63 -8.45 -2.67 -4.63
N ILE A 64 -9.16 -3.72 -4.96
CA ILE A 64 -9.85 -3.85 -6.25
C ILE A 64 -11.13 -3.04 -6.21
N GLU A 65 -11.30 -2.16 -7.20
CA GLU A 65 -12.44 -1.25 -7.32
C GLU A 65 -13.38 -1.73 -8.43
N ASP A 66 -14.43 -2.45 -8.04
CA ASP A 66 -15.47 -2.91 -8.95
C ASP A 66 -16.53 -1.82 -9.19
N THR A 67 -16.13 -0.77 -9.85
CA THR A 67 -17.00 0.38 -10.17
C THR A 67 -17.76 0.21 -11.49
N ASP A 68 -17.31 -0.69 -12.35
CA ASP A 68 -17.87 -0.94 -13.67
C ASP A 68 -18.24 -2.42 -13.85
N GLN A 69 -19.37 -2.80 -13.28
CA GLN A 69 -19.88 -4.16 -13.34
C GLN A 69 -20.14 -4.67 -14.76
N LYS A 70 -20.45 -3.75 -15.71
CA LYS A 70 -20.72 -4.13 -17.10
C LYS A 70 -19.47 -4.63 -17.82
N ARG A 71 -18.29 -4.21 -17.38
CA ARG A 71 -17.00 -4.61 -17.93
C ARG A 71 -16.21 -5.53 -17.01
N SER A 72 -16.80 -5.94 -15.90
CA SER A 72 -16.17 -6.92 -14.99
C SER A 72 -15.96 -8.24 -15.73
N VAL A 73 -14.76 -8.78 -15.64
CA VAL A 73 -14.37 -10.05 -16.24
C VAL A 73 -14.19 -11.07 -15.15
N ASP A 74 -14.80 -12.24 -15.33
CA ASP A 74 -14.64 -13.35 -14.40
C ASP A 74 -13.17 -13.66 -14.16
N ARG A 75 -12.80 -13.87 -12.88
CA ARG A 75 -11.44 -14.19 -12.44
C ARG A 75 -10.38 -13.08 -12.70
N ALA A 76 -10.80 -11.87 -13.10
CA ALA A 76 -9.86 -10.75 -13.29
C ALA A 76 -9.12 -10.39 -12.01
N GLU A 77 -9.79 -10.53 -10.86
CA GLU A 77 -9.18 -10.28 -9.54
C GLU A 77 -8.03 -11.26 -9.23
N GLU A 78 -8.24 -12.55 -9.48
CA GLU A 78 -7.22 -13.59 -9.32
C GLU A 78 -6.04 -13.36 -10.28
N TYR A 79 -6.36 -12.95 -11.51
CA TYR A 79 -5.36 -12.65 -12.52
C TYR A 79 -4.49 -11.45 -12.13
N ILE A 80 -5.08 -10.35 -11.64
CA ILE A 80 -4.35 -9.18 -11.16
C ILE A 80 -3.40 -9.58 -10.03
N GLN A 81 -3.87 -10.35 -9.06
CA GLN A 81 -3.05 -10.79 -7.94
C GLN A 81 -1.90 -11.70 -8.38
N SER A 82 -2.16 -12.65 -9.28
CA SER A 82 -1.11 -13.53 -9.81
C SER A 82 -0.08 -12.79 -10.64
N CYS A 83 -0.48 -11.79 -11.43
CA CYS A 83 0.45 -10.94 -12.17
C CYS A 83 1.36 -10.14 -11.24
N LEU A 84 0.82 -9.54 -10.19
CA LEU A 84 1.61 -8.79 -9.21
C LEU A 84 2.59 -9.70 -8.47
N ALA A 85 2.16 -10.90 -8.07
CA ALA A 85 3.03 -11.89 -7.44
C ALA A 85 4.16 -12.34 -8.37
N TRP A 86 3.86 -12.61 -9.64
CA TRP A 86 4.87 -12.98 -10.64
C TRP A 86 5.92 -11.88 -10.84
N LEU A 87 5.51 -10.60 -10.75
CA LEU A 87 6.41 -9.45 -10.86
C LEU A 87 7.19 -9.17 -9.56
N GLY A 88 6.92 -9.88 -8.46
CA GLY A 88 7.51 -9.61 -7.16
C GLY A 88 6.95 -8.36 -6.46
N ILE A 89 5.80 -7.87 -6.91
CA ILE A 89 5.10 -6.71 -6.34
C ILE A 89 4.00 -7.22 -5.40
N GLU A 90 4.39 -7.81 -4.29
CA GLU A 90 3.43 -8.40 -3.35
C GLU A 90 2.84 -7.32 -2.41
N PRO A 91 1.50 -7.19 -2.37
CA PRO A 91 0.86 -6.30 -1.43
C PRO A 91 0.94 -6.82 0.01
N ASP A 92 1.08 -5.91 0.96
CA ASP A 92 1.01 -6.23 2.39
C ASP A 92 -0.43 -6.51 2.83
N GLU A 93 -1.40 -5.90 2.13
CA GLU A 93 -2.83 -6.09 2.36
C GLU A 93 -3.57 -6.18 1.02
N SER A 94 -4.48 -7.14 0.91
CA SER A 94 -5.23 -7.43 -0.33
C SER A 94 -6.55 -8.13 0.01
N PRO A 95 -7.42 -8.39 -0.99
CA PRO A 95 -8.62 -9.21 -0.77
C PRO A 95 -8.34 -10.61 -0.21
N THR A 96 -7.20 -11.21 -0.59
CA THR A 96 -6.79 -12.54 -0.09
C THR A 96 -6.01 -12.51 1.22
N HIS A 97 -5.41 -11.36 1.55
CA HIS A 97 -4.66 -11.15 2.79
C HIS A 97 -5.15 -9.88 3.47
N PRO A 98 -6.36 -9.90 4.08
CA PRO A 98 -6.94 -8.71 4.66
C PRO A 98 -6.19 -8.27 5.93
N GLY A 99 -5.97 -6.97 6.05
CA GLY A 99 -5.52 -6.33 7.27
C GLY A 99 -6.70 -5.75 8.07
N ASN A 100 -6.40 -4.77 8.93
CA ASN A 100 -7.40 -4.19 9.85
C ASN A 100 -8.22 -3.05 9.23
N PHE A 101 -7.98 -2.68 7.98
CA PHE A 101 -8.52 -1.48 7.35
C PHE A 101 -9.33 -1.78 6.07
N GLY A 102 -9.96 -2.96 6.02
CA GLY A 102 -10.84 -3.33 4.90
C GLY A 102 -12.07 -2.42 4.75
N PRO A 103 -12.88 -2.64 3.73
CA PRO A 103 -12.77 -3.72 2.75
C PRO A 103 -11.71 -3.45 1.67
N TYR A 104 -11.11 -4.53 1.14
CA TYR A 104 -10.10 -4.47 0.07
C TYR A 104 -10.70 -4.78 -1.31
N LEU A 105 -11.97 -5.07 -1.36
CA LEU A 105 -12.81 -5.15 -2.54
C LEU A 105 -13.93 -4.12 -2.37
N SER A 106 -14.00 -3.18 -3.28
CA SER A 106 -15.06 -2.17 -3.30
C SER A 106 -16.23 -2.72 -4.10
N LEU A 107 -17.25 -3.16 -3.39
CA LEU A 107 -18.54 -3.50 -3.97
C LEU A 107 -19.43 -2.26 -3.86
N ILE A 108 -19.54 -1.50 -4.93
CA ILE A 108 -20.34 -0.24 -4.94
C ILE A 108 -21.84 -0.53 -4.88
N HIS A 109 -22.25 -1.79 -5.05
CA HIS A 109 -23.64 -2.17 -5.17
C HIS A 109 -24.09 -3.22 -4.13
N ILE A 110 -23.63 -3.06 -2.93
CA ILE A 110 -24.28 -3.75 -1.82
C ILE A 110 -25.34 -2.83 -1.23
#